data_ed071c84644cab3c4b8f270a997264d1
#
_entry.id   ed071c84644cab3c4b8f270a997264d1
#
_cell.length_a   1.000
_cell.length_b   1.000
_cell.length_c   1.000
_cell.angle_alpha   90.00
_cell.angle_beta   90.00
_cell.angle_gamma   90.00
#
_symmetry.space_group_name_H-M   'P 1'
#
loop_
_entity.id
_entity.type
_entity.pdbx_description
1 polymer ?
#
loop_
_entity_poly.entity_id
_entity_poly.type
_entity_poly.pdbx_seq_one_letter_code
_entity_poly.pdbx_strand_id
1 'polypeptide(L)'
;MTDQEFRQKIERAADWKTSGIQENPWLTQRVLTKIKEGERPMKKKLAFMPVLVFAIVAICAVALAATRLGLIASTADQYLHQDANHSANVQVPELSIQPESNEAAAAQAKTAVSDINAEVAAIAQAYIDQFKTVLGKNNHQDTIIEYEVLNETERYFTLRLMCYTASGSGAETDYYYTIDLQTGKRLALADLFNPDSDYVSAIVGSIAEQMNARTAANPENTFWLDDEDMPDFDLAEMVEDADFFVNAQNEVVISFDEGDVAPMSSGMVQFTIPADVLADIRVAL
;
A
#
# COMPACT_ATOMS: atom_id res chain seq x y z
N MET A 1 -11.62 -36.88 -14.75
CA MET A 1 -10.37 -36.22 -14.44
C MET A 1 -10.03 -36.58 -13.00
N THR A 2 -8.92 -37.25 -12.78
CA THR A 2 -8.49 -37.67 -11.45
C THR A 2 -7.83 -36.49 -10.72
N ASP A 3 -7.80 -36.50 -9.38
CA ASP A 3 -7.12 -35.46 -8.58
C ASP A 3 -5.65 -35.25 -8.99
N GLN A 4 -5.02 -36.33 -9.48
CA GLN A 4 -3.64 -36.28 -9.94
C GLN A 4 -3.48 -35.56 -11.29
N GLU A 5 -4.41 -35.69 -12.20
CA GLU A 5 -4.45 -34.98 -13.49
C GLU A 5 -4.78 -33.50 -13.30
N PHE A 6 -5.60 -33.17 -12.29
CA PHE A 6 -5.93 -31.80 -11.92
C PHE A 6 -4.70 -31.09 -11.29
N ARG A 7 -4.00 -31.74 -10.36
CA ARG A 7 -2.76 -31.20 -9.77
C ARG A 7 -1.68 -30.95 -10.82
N GLN A 8 -1.44 -31.89 -11.74
CA GLN A 8 -0.47 -31.71 -12.83
C GLN A 8 -0.84 -30.60 -13.82
N LYS A 9 -2.12 -30.30 -14.01
CA LYS A 9 -2.55 -29.16 -14.82
C LYS A 9 -2.33 -27.83 -14.12
N ILE A 10 -2.57 -27.77 -12.80
CA ILE A 10 -2.31 -26.58 -11.99
C ILE A 10 -0.82 -26.31 -11.90
N GLU A 11 0.01 -27.33 -11.65
CA GLU A 11 1.47 -27.19 -11.61
C GLU A 11 2.02 -26.69 -12.95
N ARG A 12 1.57 -27.25 -14.08
CA ARG A 12 2.00 -26.76 -15.41
C ARG A 12 1.51 -25.34 -15.73
N ALA A 13 0.32 -24.97 -15.27
CA ALA A 13 -0.19 -23.62 -15.46
C ALA A 13 0.52 -22.61 -14.55
N ALA A 14 0.92 -23.02 -13.35
CA ALA A 14 1.74 -22.24 -12.44
C ALA A 14 3.15 -22.02 -13.01
N ASP A 15 3.82 -23.09 -13.45
CA ASP A 15 5.16 -23.00 -14.06
C ASP A 15 5.20 -22.14 -15.32
N TRP A 16 4.12 -22.13 -16.12
CA TRP A 16 4.06 -21.29 -17.31
C TRP A 16 3.82 -19.80 -17.00
N LYS A 17 3.08 -19.50 -15.92
CA LYS A 17 2.84 -18.12 -15.49
C LYS A 17 3.95 -17.54 -14.61
N THR A 18 4.74 -18.38 -13.95
CA THR A 18 5.78 -17.94 -13.01
C THR A 18 7.19 -17.97 -13.59
N SER A 19 7.38 -18.39 -14.85
CA SER A 19 8.69 -18.41 -15.50
C SER A 19 9.31 -17.01 -15.75
N GLY A 20 8.81 -15.97 -15.14
CA GLY A 20 9.35 -14.60 -15.17
C GLY A 20 9.09 -13.79 -13.91
N ILE A 21 8.47 -14.38 -12.90
CA ILE A 21 8.14 -13.67 -11.65
C ILE A 21 9.12 -14.12 -10.57
N GLN A 22 9.95 -13.21 -10.07
CA GLN A 22 10.72 -13.48 -8.86
C GLN A 22 9.76 -13.78 -7.70
N GLU A 23 10.01 -14.92 -7.02
CA GLU A 23 9.22 -15.32 -5.87
C GLU A 23 9.28 -14.21 -4.79
N ASN A 24 8.15 -13.59 -4.55
CA ASN A 24 7.98 -12.76 -3.36
C ASN A 24 7.83 -13.70 -2.15
N PRO A 25 8.85 -13.81 -1.26
CA PRO A 25 8.85 -14.78 -0.16
C PRO A 25 7.64 -14.63 0.78
N TRP A 26 7.11 -13.41 0.88
CA TRP A 26 5.96 -13.09 1.71
C TRP A 26 4.65 -13.65 1.09
N LEU A 27 4.48 -13.55 -0.22
CA LEU A 27 3.31 -14.09 -0.91
C LEU A 27 3.31 -15.63 -0.86
N THR A 28 4.47 -16.24 -1.09
CA THR A 28 4.65 -17.70 -1.03
C THR A 28 4.37 -18.25 0.36
N GLN A 29 4.85 -17.59 1.43
CA GLN A 29 4.55 -18.00 2.80
C GLN A 29 3.06 -17.87 3.13
N ARG A 30 2.39 -16.82 2.69
CA ARG A 30 0.96 -16.59 2.95
C ARG A 30 0.07 -17.60 2.22
N VAL A 31 0.42 -17.96 0.99
CA VAL A 31 -0.27 -19.00 0.21
C VAL A 31 -0.05 -20.39 0.84
N LEU A 32 1.17 -20.73 1.24
CA LEU A 32 1.49 -22.02 1.86
C LEU A 32 0.85 -22.18 3.24
N THR A 33 0.74 -21.11 4.03
CA THR A 33 0.05 -21.14 5.33
C THR A 33 -1.44 -21.40 5.14
N LYS A 34 -2.08 -20.75 4.16
CA LYS A 34 -3.50 -20.97 3.85
C LYS A 34 -3.80 -22.37 3.30
N ILE A 35 -2.89 -22.96 2.51
CA ILE A 35 -3.04 -24.33 2.02
C ILE A 35 -2.96 -25.34 3.18
N LYS A 36 -2.07 -25.12 4.17
CA LYS A 36 -1.95 -25.99 5.36
C LYS A 36 -3.15 -25.90 6.31
N GLU A 37 -3.83 -24.76 6.39
CA GLU A 37 -5.04 -24.58 7.21
C GLU A 37 -6.29 -25.21 6.58
N GLY A 38 -6.28 -25.50 5.26
CA GLY A 38 -7.41 -26.10 4.51
C GLY A 38 -7.58 -27.60 4.66
N GLU A 39 -6.65 -28.32 5.28
CA GLU A 39 -6.70 -29.80 5.40
C GLU A 39 -7.46 -30.29 6.64
N ARG A 40 -8.68 -29.80 6.91
CA ARG A 40 -9.60 -30.47 7.85
C ARG A 40 -10.67 -31.28 7.07
N PRO A 41 -10.94 -32.54 7.42
CA PRO A 41 -11.89 -33.36 6.68
C PRO A 41 -13.32 -32.84 6.87
N MET A 42 -13.90 -32.29 5.81
CA MET A 42 -15.32 -31.89 5.81
C MET A 42 -16.22 -33.05 5.50
N LYS A 43 -17.15 -33.34 6.41
CA LYS A 43 -18.31 -34.22 6.18
C LYS A 43 -19.23 -33.56 5.16
N LYS A 44 -19.59 -34.32 4.10
CA LYS A 44 -20.46 -33.89 3.00
C LYS A 44 -21.83 -33.44 3.50
N LYS A 45 -22.20 -32.17 3.27
CA LYS A 45 -23.59 -31.72 3.07
C LYS A 45 -23.59 -30.52 2.12
N LEU A 46 -24.32 -30.71 1.02
CA LEU A 46 -24.90 -29.76 0.04
C LEU A 46 -24.23 -28.39 -0.21
N ALA A 47 -23.91 -28.26 -1.47
CA ALA A 47 -23.79 -27.10 -2.34
C ALA A 47 -24.33 -25.76 -1.79
N PHE A 48 -23.39 -24.94 -1.35
CA PHE A 48 -23.42 -23.48 -1.47
C PHE A 48 -21.98 -23.08 -1.71
N MET A 49 -21.71 -22.35 -2.81
CA MET A 49 -20.40 -21.79 -3.08
C MET A 49 -19.97 -20.95 -1.87
N PRO A 50 -18.80 -21.19 -1.29
CA PRO A 50 -18.31 -20.31 -0.24
C PRO A 50 -17.88 -18.99 -0.90
N VAL A 51 -18.62 -17.95 -0.63
CA VAL A 51 -18.13 -16.57 -0.72
C VAL A 51 -16.93 -16.52 0.20
N LEU A 52 -15.74 -16.38 -0.38
CA LEU A 52 -14.51 -16.21 0.38
C LEU A 52 -14.50 -14.78 0.93
N VAL A 53 -15.16 -14.59 2.06
CA VAL A 53 -15.13 -13.33 2.82
C VAL A 53 -13.74 -13.26 3.46
N PHE A 54 -12.86 -12.48 2.87
CA PHE A 54 -11.64 -12.04 3.55
C PHE A 54 -11.99 -10.92 4.52
N ALA A 55 -12.47 -11.27 5.70
CA ALA A 55 -12.50 -10.33 6.80
C ALA A 55 -11.11 -10.31 7.43
N ILE A 56 -10.23 -9.45 6.95
CA ILE A 56 -9.05 -9.05 7.72
C ILE A 56 -9.50 -7.89 8.60
N VAL A 57 -9.91 -8.18 9.82
CA VAL A 57 -10.05 -7.18 10.85
C VAL A 57 -8.67 -6.97 11.44
N ALA A 58 -7.96 -5.97 10.95
CA ALA A 58 -6.78 -5.47 11.63
C ALA A 58 -7.24 -4.59 12.80
N ILE A 59 -7.45 -5.20 13.96
CA ILE A 59 -7.62 -4.45 15.21
C ILE A 59 -6.22 -4.32 15.81
N CYS A 60 -5.57 -3.19 15.57
CA CYS A 60 -4.42 -2.78 16.36
C CYS A 60 -4.87 -1.79 17.41
N ALA A 61 -5.27 -2.28 18.57
CA ALA A 61 -5.43 -1.45 19.77
C ALA A 61 -4.12 -1.49 20.55
N VAL A 62 -3.36 -0.40 20.53
CA VAL A 62 -2.21 -0.22 21.41
C VAL A 62 -2.53 0.95 22.34
N ALA A 63 -2.74 0.65 23.61
CA ALA A 63 -2.84 1.64 24.67
C ALA A 63 -1.43 2.13 25.01
N LEU A 64 -1.07 3.34 24.60
CA LEU A 64 0.14 4.04 25.03
C LEU A 64 -0.23 5.31 25.79
N ALA A 65 0.60 5.64 26.77
CA ALA A 65 0.34 6.62 27.81
C ALA A 65 -0.04 8.04 27.31
N ALA A 66 -0.77 8.78 28.12
CA ALA A 66 -1.42 10.09 27.96
C ALA A 66 -0.52 11.29 27.50
N THR A 67 0.56 11.06 26.81
CA THR A 67 1.50 12.10 26.35
C THR A 67 1.44 12.39 24.87
N ARG A 68 0.78 11.54 24.07
CA ARG A 68 0.66 11.65 22.62
C ARG A 68 -0.77 11.52 22.11
N LEU A 69 -0.97 11.79 20.84
CA LEU A 69 -2.22 11.48 20.15
C LEU A 69 -2.34 9.96 19.98
N GLY A 70 -3.44 9.37 20.43
CA GLY A 70 -3.83 8.00 20.08
C GLY A 70 -4.75 8.01 18.87
N LEU A 71 -4.41 7.26 17.82
CA LEU A 71 -5.25 7.07 16.64
C LEU A 71 -5.63 5.61 16.49
N ILE A 72 -6.84 5.39 15.96
CA ILE A 72 -7.32 4.06 15.58
C ILE A 72 -7.81 4.16 14.13
N ALA A 73 -7.40 3.21 13.29
CA ALA A 73 -8.02 2.96 12.00
C ALA A 73 -8.99 1.77 12.14
N SER A 74 -10.21 1.94 11.64
CA SER A 74 -11.22 0.88 11.61
C SER A 74 -12.02 0.95 10.32
N THR A 75 -12.59 -0.17 9.88
CA THR A 75 -13.48 -0.17 8.71
C THR A 75 -14.81 0.48 9.09
N ALA A 76 -15.12 1.62 8.48
CA ALA A 76 -16.37 2.33 8.69
C ALA A 76 -17.48 1.84 7.76
N ASP A 77 -17.13 1.49 6.50
CA ASP A 77 -18.06 0.99 5.51
C ASP A 77 -17.38 -0.04 4.59
N GLN A 78 -18.18 -0.85 3.93
CA GLN A 78 -17.69 -1.87 2.99
C GLN A 78 -18.66 -2.05 1.83
N TYR A 79 -18.14 -2.00 0.61
CA TYR A 79 -18.89 -2.39 -0.57
C TYR A 79 -18.40 -3.75 -1.10
N LEU A 80 -19.33 -4.70 -1.21
CA LEU A 80 -19.07 -6.06 -1.72
C LEU A 80 -19.94 -6.32 -2.95
N HIS A 81 -19.32 -6.86 -4.00
CA HIS A 81 -20.02 -7.40 -5.16
C HIS A 81 -19.31 -8.63 -5.67
N GLN A 82 -20.07 -9.63 -6.12
CA GLN A 82 -19.55 -10.83 -6.76
C GLN A 82 -20.57 -11.37 -7.75
N ASP A 83 -20.19 -11.45 -9.01
CA ASP A 83 -20.92 -12.20 -10.04
C ASP A 83 -19.93 -13.08 -10.85
N ALA A 84 -20.33 -13.55 -12.03
CA ALA A 84 -19.50 -14.45 -12.83
C ALA A 84 -18.24 -13.76 -13.42
N ASN A 85 -18.30 -12.44 -13.65
CA ASN A 85 -17.28 -11.68 -14.35
C ASN A 85 -16.73 -10.52 -13.52
N HIS A 86 -17.44 -10.10 -12.46
CA HIS A 86 -17.09 -8.90 -11.70
C HIS A 86 -16.96 -9.22 -10.23
N SER A 87 -15.89 -8.76 -9.60
CA SER A 87 -15.74 -8.80 -8.16
C SER A 87 -15.32 -7.42 -7.61
N ALA A 88 -15.89 -7.04 -6.47
CA ALA A 88 -15.46 -5.89 -5.71
C ALA A 88 -15.42 -6.20 -4.22
N ASN A 89 -14.33 -5.78 -3.58
CA ASN A 89 -14.18 -5.75 -2.13
C ASN A 89 -13.53 -4.43 -1.76
N VAL A 90 -14.35 -3.45 -1.44
CA VAL A 90 -13.90 -2.10 -1.10
C VAL A 90 -14.13 -1.87 0.38
N GLN A 91 -13.06 -1.79 1.16
CA GLN A 91 -13.08 -1.40 2.56
C GLN A 91 -12.81 0.10 2.68
N VAL A 92 -13.67 0.80 3.40
CA VAL A 92 -13.53 2.25 3.65
C VAL A 92 -13.04 2.42 5.08
N PRO A 93 -11.75 2.72 5.32
CA PRO A 93 -11.27 2.99 6.66
C PRO A 93 -11.72 4.35 7.17
N GLU A 94 -11.84 4.44 8.50
CA GLU A 94 -12.04 5.69 9.23
C GLU A 94 -11.00 5.79 10.35
N LEU A 95 -10.35 6.93 10.44
CA LEU A 95 -9.50 7.28 11.57
C LEU A 95 -10.35 7.89 12.69
N SER A 96 -10.06 7.51 13.92
CA SER A 96 -10.65 8.10 15.11
C SER A 96 -9.59 8.43 16.16
N ILE A 97 -9.85 9.49 16.95
CA ILE A 97 -8.97 9.95 18.03
C ILE A 97 -9.42 9.25 19.33
N GLN A 98 -8.47 8.61 20.01
CA GLN A 98 -8.73 7.94 21.28
C GLN A 98 -9.02 8.95 22.40
N PRO A 99 -9.93 8.64 23.34
CA PRO A 99 -10.30 9.54 24.44
C PRO A 99 -9.12 9.92 25.35
N GLU A 100 -8.15 9.05 25.52
CA GLU A 100 -6.96 9.24 26.37
C GLU A 100 -5.85 10.04 25.71
N SER A 101 -6.09 10.58 24.51
CA SER A 101 -5.13 11.36 23.74
C SER A 101 -4.77 12.67 24.45
N ASN A 102 -3.54 13.14 24.19
CA ASN A 102 -3.15 14.49 24.57
C ASN A 102 -4.12 15.52 23.96
N GLU A 103 -4.74 16.37 24.81
CA GLU A 103 -5.81 17.28 24.38
C GLU A 103 -5.35 18.29 23.30
N ALA A 104 -4.12 18.79 23.37
CA ALA A 104 -3.61 19.76 22.42
C ALA A 104 -3.38 19.11 21.06
N ALA A 105 -2.72 17.95 21.03
CA ALA A 105 -2.53 17.16 19.80
C ALA A 105 -3.86 16.69 19.21
N ALA A 106 -4.79 16.22 20.06
CA ALA A 106 -6.13 15.81 19.64
C ALA A 106 -6.94 16.95 19.02
N ALA A 107 -6.84 18.17 19.58
CA ALA A 107 -7.53 19.33 19.04
C ALA A 107 -7.01 19.70 17.63
N GLN A 108 -5.70 19.62 17.42
CA GLN A 108 -5.07 19.89 16.12
C GLN A 108 -5.36 18.76 15.11
N ALA A 109 -5.37 17.51 15.56
CA ALA A 109 -5.62 16.36 14.71
C ALA A 109 -7.06 16.27 14.16
N LYS A 110 -8.04 16.94 14.82
CA LYS A 110 -9.44 16.84 14.39
C LYS A 110 -9.65 17.21 12.92
N THR A 111 -9.00 18.27 12.45
CA THR A 111 -9.08 18.68 11.05
C THR A 111 -8.39 17.65 10.15
N ALA A 112 -7.14 17.27 10.47
CA ALA A 112 -6.39 16.28 9.68
C ALA A 112 -7.12 14.94 9.57
N VAL A 113 -7.67 14.43 10.68
CA VAL A 113 -8.46 13.19 10.71
C VAL A 113 -9.74 13.32 9.88
N SER A 114 -10.45 14.45 10.01
CA SER A 114 -11.66 14.70 9.22
C SER A 114 -11.37 14.78 7.73
N ASP A 115 -10.29 15.45 7.34
CA ASP A 115 -9.88 15.60 5.94
C ASP A 115 -9.45 14.26 5.34
N ILE A 116 -8.65 13.48 6.06
CA ILE A 116 -8.24 12.12 5.63
C ILE A 116 -9.46 11.22 5.47
N ASN A 117 -10.38 11.20 6.43
CA ASN A 117 -11.59 10.38 6.34
C ASN A 117 -12.45 10.78 5.13
N ALA A 118 -12.60 12.08 4.86
CA ALA A 118 -13.34 12.56 3.69
C ALA A 118 -12.64 12.19 2.37
N GLU A 119 -11.31 12.30 2.30
CA GLU A 119 -10.50 11.93 1.14
C GLU A 119 -10.57 10.42 0.86
N VAL A 120 -10.38 9.59 1.87
CA VAL A 120 -10.49 8.13 1.77
C VAL A 120 -11.89 7.71 1.30
N ALA A 121 -12.95 8.29 1.87
CA ALA A 121 -14.32 8.01 1.47
C ALA A 121 -14.58 8.42 0.01
N ALA A 122 -14.03 9.55 -0.43
CA ALA A 122 -14.17 10.02 -1.81
C ALA A 122 -13.43 9.10 -2.80
N ILE A 123 -12.20 8.67 -2.47
CA ILE A 123 -11.44 7.69 -3.27
C ILE A 123 -12.24 6.39 -3.38
N ALA A 124 -12.67 5.81 -2.28
CA ALA A 124 -13.43 4.57 -2.28
C ALA A 124 -14.72 4.69 -3.10
N GLN A 125 -15.45 5.80 -2.97
CA GLN A 125 -16.65 6.06 -3.74
C GLN A 125 -16.36 6.15 -5.25
N ALA A 126 -15.27 6.79 -5.66
CA ALA A 126 -14.87 6.88 -7.06
C ALA A 126 -14.60 5.48 -7.66
N TYR A 127 -13.89 4.61 -6.96
CA TYR A 127 -13.66 3.22 -7.38
C TYR A 127 -14.95 2.42 -7.45
N ILE A 128 -15.85 2.56 -6.47
CA ILE A 128 -17.19 1.92 -6.49
C ILE A 128 -18.00 2.38 -7.69
N ASP A 129 -18.02 3.67 -7.98
CA ASP A 129 -18.79 4.22 -9.09
C ASP A 129 -18.21 3.78 -10.44
N GLN A 130 -16.89 3.76 -10.59
CA GLN A 130 -16.22 3.20 -11.76
C GLN A 130 -16.58 1.71 -11.93
N PHE A 131 -16.48 0.90 -10.88
CA PHE A 131 -16.88 -0.50 -10.90
C PHE A 131 -18.32 -0.70 -11.33
N LYS A 132 -19.26 0.10 -10.82
CA LYS A 132 -20.68 0.02 -11.20
C LYS A 132 -20.93 0.28 -12.69
N THR A 133 -20.07 1.03 -13.38
CA THR A 133 -20.20 1.29 -14.81
C THR A 133 -20.01 0.04 -15.67
N VAL A 134 -19.33 -0.98 -15.17
CA VAL A 134 -19.03 -2.21 -15.91
C VAL A 134 -20.02 -3.34 -15.63
N LEU A 135 -20.85 -3.21 -14.59
CA LEU A 135 -21.84 -4.22 -14.24
C LEU A 135 -22.80 -4.48 -15.42
N GLY A 136 -23.06 -5.77 -15.67
CA GLY A 136 -23.90 -6.21 -16.78
C GLY A 136 -23.22 -6.21 -18.15
N LYS A 137 -21.94 -5.81 -18.24
CA LYS A 137 -21.12 -5.95 -19.44
C LYS A 137 -20.44 -7.31 -19.47
N ASN A 138 -20.04 -7.77 -20.66
CA ASN A 138 -19.33 -9.05 -20.82
C ASN A 138 -17.79 -8.82 -20.80
N ASN A 139 -17.30 -8.13 -19.77
CA ASN A 139 -15.88 -7.94 -19.50
C ASN A 139 -15.60 -8.43 -18.08
N HIS A 140 -14.36 -8.75 -17.80
CA HIS A 140 -13.92 -9.08 -16.43
C HIS A 140 -13.44 -7.80 -15.73
N GLN A 141 -13.83 -7.64 -14.46
CA GLN A 141 -13.37 -6.52 -13.64
C GLN A 141 -13.28 -6.94 -12.17
N ASP A 142 -12.10 -6.75 -11.60
CA ASP A 142 -11.87 -6.82 -10.16
C ASP A 142 -11.55 -5.43 -9.61
N THR A 143 -12.08 -5.12 -8.44
CA THR A 143 -11.80 -3.87 -7.72
C THR A 143 -11.62 -4.18 -6.24
N ILE A 144 -10.46 -3.85 -5.71
CA ILE A 144 -10.12 -4.11 -4.32
C ILE A 144 -9.59 -2.82 -3.71
N ILE A 145 -10.15 -2.43 -2.55
CA ILE A 145 -9.54 -1.44 -1.68
C ILE A 145 -9.37 -2.08 -0.32
N GLU A 146 -8.13 -2.08 0.14
CA GLU A 146 -7.73 -2.52 1.47
C GLU A 146 -6.91 -1.42 2.14
N TYR A 147 -6.77 -1.48 3.45
CA TYR A 147 -5.94 -0.54 4.19
C TYR A 147 -5.12 -1.26 5.25
N GLU A 148 -4.01 -0.65 5.61
CA GLU A 148 -3.18 -1.10 6.73
C GLU A 148 -2.58 0.09 7.48
N VAL A 149 -2.32 -0.10 8.77
CA VAL A 149 -1.47 0.79 9.55
C VAL A 149 -0.04 0.27 9.40
N LEU A 150 0.76 0.95 8.57
CA LEU A 150 2.14 0.56 8.28
C LEU A 150 3.05 0.72 9.47
N ASN A 151 2.84 1.80 10.20
CA ASN A 151 3.70 2.18 11.28
C ASN A 151 2.92 2.96 12.34
N GLU A 152 3.12 2.56 13.60
CA GLU A 152 2.73 3.31 14.77
C GLU A 152 3.94 3.35 15.71
N THR A 153 4.74 4.42 15.58
CA THR A 153 5.85 4.69 16.49
C THR A 153 5.41 5.63 17.61
N GLU A 154 6.35 6.04 18.45
CA GLU A 154 6.08 7.08 19.46
C GLU A 154 5.73 8.43 18.84
N ARG A 155 6.13 8.66 17.58
CA ARG A 155 5.94 9.95 16.91
C ARG A 155 5.04 9.90 15.68
N TYR A 156 5.10 8.85 14.88
CA TYR A 156 4.42 8.80 13.59
C TYR A 156 3.38 7.69 13.53
N PHE A 157 2.26 8.01 12.94
CA PHE A 157 1.23 7.06 12.51
C PHE A 157 1.08 7.17 11.01
N THR A 158 1.12 6.04 10.30
CA THR A 158 0.88 6.02 8.85
C THR A 158 -0.23 5.02 8.51
N LEU A 159 -1.29 5.53 7.89
CA LEU A 159 -2.31 4.73 7.21
C LEU A 159 -1.92 4.62 5.73
N ARG A 160 -1.87 3.41 5.19
CA ARG A 160 -1.82 3.12 3.75
C ARG A 160 -3.18 2.65 3.28
N LEU A 161 -3.66 3.22 2.18
CA LEU A 161 -4.83 2.77 1.45
C LEU A 161 -4.35 2.19 0.12
N MET A 162 -4.58 0.90 -0.10
CA MET A 162 -4.22 0.18 -1.32
C MET A 162 -5.43 0.07 -2.23
N CYS A 163 -5.34 0.58 -3.45
CA CYS A 163 -6.41 0.56 -4.44
C CYS A 163 -5.96 -0.24 -5.67
N TYR A 164 -6.58 -1.40 -5.88
CA TYR A 164 -6.28 -2.29 -7.00
C TYR A 164 -7.48 -2.45 -7.91
N THR A 165 -7.24 -2.37 -9.23
CA THR A 165 -8.21 -2.74 -10.25
C THR A 165 -7.59 -3.66 -11.28
N ALA A 166 -8.37 -4.59 -11.82
CA ALA A 166 -7.95 -5.45 -12.92
C ALA A 166 -9.07 -5.63 -13.95
N SER A 167 -8.72 -5.42 -15.22
CA SER A 167 -9.59 -5.66 -16.36
C SER A 167 -8.73 -6.21 -17.51
N GLY A 168 -8.24 -7.45 -17.36
CA GLY A 168 -7.24 -8.06 -18.25
C GLY A 168 -5.81 -7.88 -17.71
N SER A 169 -5.35 -6.66 -17.48
CA SER A 169 -4.17 -6.33 -16.64
C SER A 169 -4.63 -5.71 -15.33
N GLY A 170 -3.81 -5.83 -14.28
CA GLY A 170 -4.03 -5.17 -13.00
C GLY A 170 -3.21 -3.89 -12.89
N ALA A 171 -3.69 -2.95 -12.09
CA ALA A 171 -2.97 -1.75 -11.67
C ALA A 171 -3.26 -1.48 -10.19
N GLU A 172 -2.25 -1.08 -9.45
CA GLU A 172 -2.33 -0.70 -8.03
C GLU A 172 -1.91 0.76 -7.88
N THR A 173 -2.66 1.49 -7.07
CA THR A 173 -2.33 2.85 -6.61
C THR A 173 -2.44 2.87 -5.10
N ASP A 174 -1.44 3.40 -4.44
CA ASP A 174 -1.38 3.53 -3.00
C ASP A 174 -1.51 5.00 -2.57
N TYR A 175 -2.13 5.21 -1.42
CA TYR A 175 -2.20 6.52 -0.78
C TYR A 175 -1.69 6.40 0.65
N TYR A 176 -0.81 7.31 1.05
CA TYR A 176 -0.18 7.30 2.37
C TYR A 176 -0.56 8.55 3.16
N TYR A 177 -1.00 8.32 4.39
CA TYR A 177 -1.42 9.38 5.31
C TYR A 177 -0.58 9.33 6.57
N THR A 178 0.46 10.14 6.63
CA THR A 178 1.35 10.21 7.80
C THR A 178 0.95 11.36 8.72
N ILE A 179 0.77 11.06 10.01
CA ILE A 179 0.40 12.01 11.06
C ILE A 179 1.49 12.01 12.14
N ASP A 180 1.95 13.18 12.53
CA ASP A 180 2.78 13.38 13.72
C ASP A 180 1.93 13.27 14.98
N LEU A 181 2.16 12.25 15.80
CA LEU A 181 1.39 11.98 17.01
C LEU A 181 1.67 12.95 18.16
N GLN A 182 2.74 13.75 18.11
CA GLN A 182 3.02 14.77 19.10
C GLN A 182 2.25 16.06 18.81
N THR A 183 2.11 16.40 17.54
CA THR A 183 1.47 17.65 17.11
C THR A 183 0.06 17.45 16.58
N GLY A 184 -0.31 16.25 16.12
CA GLY A 184 -1.57 15.96 15.44
C GLY A 184 -1.62 16.46 14.00
N LYS A 185 -0.49 16.89 13.44
CA LYS A 185 -0.41 17.40 12.06
C LYS A 185 -0.31 16.26 11.05
N ARG A 186 -1.11 16.31 9.97
CA ARG A 186 -0.82 15.53 8.75
C ARG A 186 0.43 16.11 8.11
N LEU A 187 1.40 15.26 7.78
CA LEU A 187 2.69 15.66 7.25
C LEU A 187 2.71 15.55 5.73
N ALA A 188 3.29 16.57 5.09
CA ALA A 188 3.87 16.46 3.76
C ALA A 188 5.34 16.06 3.88
N LEU A 189 5.95 15.55 2.80
CA LEU A 189 7.37 15.16 2.79
C LEU A 189 8.29 16.28 3.28
N ALA A 190 8.06 17.50 2.81
CA ALA A 190 8.81 18.70 3.22
C ALA A 190 8.77 18.98 4.73
N ASP A 191 7.71 18.59 5.42
CA ASP A 191 7.57 18.80 6.87
C ASP A 191 8.56 17.98 7.71
N LEU A 192 9.20 16.99 7.11
CA LEU A 192 10.23 16.17 7.76
C LEU A 192 11.60 16.85 7.78
N PHE A 193 11.77 17.96 7.06
CA PHE A 193 13.07 18.59 6.84
C PHE A 193 13.12 20.03 7.34
N ASN A 194 14.34 20.50 7.63
CA ASN A 194 14.57 21.87 8.01
C ASN A 194 14.16 22.81 6.86
N PRO A 195 13.51 23.95 7.14
CA PRO A 195 13.26 24.97 6.15
C PRO A 195 14.57 25.35 5.42
N ASP A 196 14.49 25.58 4.12
CA ASP A 196 15.63 25.92 3.26
C ASP A 196 16.67 24.81 3.05
N SER A 197 16.43 23.58 3.54
CA SER A 197 17.27 22.42 3.20
C SER A 197 16.97 21.91 1.79
N ASP A 198 18.00 21.47 1.09
CA ASP A 198 17.87 20.82 -0.22
C ASP A 198 17.61 19.30 -0.05
N TYR A 199 16.47 18.98 0.58
CA TYR A 199 16.10 17.58 0.84
C TYR A 199 15.78 16.80 -0.45
N VAL A 200 15.25 17.48 -1.48
CA VAL A 200 14.93 16.84 -2.77
C VAL A 200 16.21 16.31 -3.41
N SER A 201 17.26 17.15 -3.55
CA SER A 201 18.54 16.69 -4.11
C SER A 201 19.17 15.56 -3.30
N ALA A 202 19.08 15.58 -1.96
CA ALA A 202 19.60 14.52 -1.11
C ALA A 202 18.86 13.19 -1.34
N ILE A 203 17.53 13.22 -1.43
CA ILE A 203 16.68 12.04 -1.71
C ILE A 203 16.93 11.51 -3.12
N VAL A 204 16.93 12.40 -4.13
CA VAL A 204 17.22 12.05 -5.53
C VAL A 204 18.58 11.35 -5.67
N GLY A 205 19.63 11.92 -5.04
CA GLY A 205 20.96 11.30 -5.06
C GLY A 205 20.95 9.89 -4.49
N SER A 206 20.30 9.69 -3.34
CA SER A 206 20.17 8.37 -2.70
C SER A 206 19.37 7.39 -3.54
N ILE A 207 18.26 7.83 -4.16
CA ILE A 207 17.43 6.97 -5.02
C ILE A 207 18.18 6.58 -6.28
N ALA A 208 18.86 7.53 -6.94
CA ALA A 208 19.64 7.25 -8.14
C ALA A 208 20.76 6.22 -7.89
N GLU A 209 21.47 6.34 -6.75
CA GLU A 209 22.46 5.34 -6.34
C GLU A 209 21.83 3.95 -6.12
N GLN A 210 20.65 3.88 -5.48
CA GLN A 210 19.95 2.63 -5.25
C GLN A 210 19.42 2.02 -6.57
N MET A 211 18.89 2.82 -7.49
CA MET A 211 18.47 2.37 -8.82
C MET A 211 19.65 1.75 -9.57
N ASN A 212 20.77 2.46 -9.64
CA ASN A 212 21.98 1.96 -10.30
C ASN A 212 22.51 0.67 -9.65
N ALA A 213 22.49 0.58 -8.32
CA ALA A 213 22.91 -0.62 -7.60
C ALA A 213 21.97 -1.81 -7.85
N ARG A 214 20.66 -1.58 -7.89
CA ARG A 214 19.66 -2.63 -8.19
C ARG A 214 19.80 -3.14 -9.63
N THR A 215 20.00 -2.24 -10.62
CA THR A 215 20.25 -2.61 -12.02
C THR A 215 21.56 -3.36 -12.19
N ALA A 216 22.63 -2.92 -11.52
CA ALA A 216 23.93 -3.62 -11.56
C ALA A 216 23.87 -5.02 -10.95
N ALA A 217 23.06 -5.21 -9.88
CA ALA A 217 22.85 -6.51 -9.25
C ALA A 217 21.97 -7.45 -10.08
N ASN A 218 20.97 -6.90 -10.78
CA ASN A 218 20.09 -7.64 -11.67
C ASN A 218 19.70 -6.75 -12.86
N PRO A 219 20.24 -6.98 -14.09
CA PRO A 219 19.92 -6.18 -15.28
C PRO A 219 18.44 -6.21 -15.72
N GLU A 220 17.62 -7.11 -15.17
CA GLU A 220 16.18 -7.11 -15.43
C GLU A 220 15.45 -6.02 -14.61
N ASN A 221 16.08 -5.48 -13.56
CA ASN A 221 15.59 -4.31 -12.85
C ASN A 221 15.92 -3.06 -13.67
N THR A 222 14.96 -2.58 -14.43
CA THR A 222 15.08 -1.36 -15.24
C THR A 222 14.38 -0.21 -14.55
N PHE A 223 14.98 0.97 -14.64
CA PHE A 223 14.42 2.24 -14.17
C PHE A 223 14.52 3.26 -15.29
N TRP A 224 13.69 4.31 -15.25
CA TRP A 224 13.70 5.37 -16.25
C TRP A 224 14.91 6.30 -16.15
N LEU A 225 15.74 6.15 -15.11
CA LEU A 225 16.95 6.93 -14.90
C LEU A 225 17.92 6.68 -16.07
N ASP A 226 18.28 7.77 -16.80
CA ASP A 226 19.17 7.74 -17.98
C ASP A 226 18.67 6.82 -19.11
N ASP A 227 17.36 6.55 -19.20
CA ASP A 227 16.76 5.75 -20.25
C ASP A 227 16.59 6.58 -21.53
N GLU A 228 17.17 6.12 -22.65
CA GLU A 228 17.10 6.81 -23.93
C GLU A 228 15.66 6.89 -24.49
N ASP A 229 14.78 5.97 -24.10
CA ASP A 229 13.36 5.96 -24.49
C ASP A 229 12.49 6.88 -23.61
N MET A 230 13.04 7.39 -22.49
CA MET A 230 12.38 8.28 -21.55
C MET A 230 13.17 9.60 -21.33
N PRO A 231 13.43 10.37 -22.41
CA PRO A 231 14.34 11.53 -22.35
C PRO A 231 13.83 12.69 -21.48
N ASP A 232 12.54 12.74 -21.20
CA ASP A 232 11.90 13.79 -20.40
C ASP A 232 11.67 13.36 -18.94
N PHE A 233 12.20 12.18 -18.53
CA PHE A 233 12.07 11.72 -17.16
C PHE A 233 12.90 12.56 -16.19
N ASP A 234 12.25 13.12 -15.18
CA ASP A 234 12.88 13.92 -14.12
C ASP A 234 12.61 13.28 -12.75
N LEU A 235 13.63 12.65 -12.17
CA LEU A 235 13.52 12.01 -10.87
C LEU A 235 13.24 13.03 -9.74
N ALA A 236 13.66 14.30 -9.89
CA ALA A 236 13.39 15.30 -8.87
C ALA A 236 11.90 15.69 -8.86
N GLU A 237 11.28 15.84 -10.02
CA GLU A 237 9.84 16.05 -10.13
C GLU A 237 9.07 14.85 -9.55
N MET A 238 9.49 13.62 -9.86
CA MET A 238 8.88 12.42 -9.29
C MET A 238 9.00 12.36 -7.76
N VAL A 239 10.12 12.79 -7.17
CA VAL A 239 10.31 12.81 -5.71
C VAL A 239 9.46 13.90 -5.04
N GLU A 240 9.26 15.06 -5.68
CA GLU A 240 8.42 16.13 -5.13
C GLU A 240 6.95 15.69 -4.99
N ASP A 241 6.45 14.88 -5.94
CA ASP A 241 5.07 14.40 -6.00
C ASP A 241 4.88 13.01 -5.37
N ALA A 242 5.97 12.35 -4.96
CA ALA A 242 5.92 10.98 -4.46
C ALA A 242 5.22 10.86 -3.11
N ASP A 243 4.56 9.75 -2.93
CA ASP A 243 4.08 9.32 -1.62
C ASP A 243 5.24 8.92 -0.71
N PHE A 244 5.05 9.10 0.58
CA PHE A 244 6.07 8.75 1.57
C PHE A 244 5.47 8.25 2.88
N PHE A 245 6.29 7.52 3.62
CA PHE A 245 6.03 7.21 5.02
C PHE A 245 7.32 7.12 5.82
N VAL A 246 7.18 7.12 7.15
CA VAL A 246 8.30 6.87 8.06
C VAL A 246 8.15 5.46 8.61
N ASN A 247 9.15 4.60 8.38
CA ASN A 247 9.11 3.21 8.82
C ASN A 247 9.38 3.02 10.32
N ALA A 248 9.30 1.77 10.82
CA ALA A 248 9.53 1.47 12.23
C ALA A 248 10.97 1.75 12.72
N GLN A 249 11.93 1.86 11.80
CA GLN A 249 13.31 2.24 12.07
C GLN A 249 13.52 3.75 12.02
N ASN A 250 12.42 4.51 11.87
CA ASN A 250 12.45 5.97 11.73
C ASN A 250 13.16 6.46 10.45
N GLU A 251 13.18 5.65 9.40
CA GLU A 251 13.71 6.01 8.09
C GLU A 251 12.58 6.50 7.19
N VAL A 252 12.88 7.45 6.32
CA VAL A 252 11.95 7.94 5.30
C VAL A 252 11.93 6.93 4.16
N VAL A 253 10.74 6.49 3.77
CA VAL A 253 10.53 5.64 2.60
C VAL A 253 9.75 6.44 1.58
N ILE A 254 10.29 6.54 0.37
CA ILE A 254 9.63 7.13 -0.78
C ILE A 254 8.98 6.01 -1.58
N SER A 255 7.71 6.17 -1.92
CA SER A 255 6.91 5.19 -2.67
C SER A 255 6.47 5.80 -4.00
N PHE A 256 6.68 5.05 -5.07
CA PHE A 256 6.24 5.42 -6.42
C PHE A 256 5.22 4.42 -6.91
N ASP A 257 4.21 4.90 -7.60
CA ASP A 257 3.19 4.08 -8.22
C ASP A 257 3.75 3.27 -9.42
N GLU A 258 2.98 2.30 -9.88
CA GLU A 258 3.34 1.49 -11.03
C GLU A 258 3.51 2.35 -12.29
N GLY A 259 4.70 2.33 -12.86
CA GLY A 259 5.03 3.08 -14.09
C GLY A 259 5.68 4.44 -13.86
N ASP A 260 5.77 4.93 -12.63
CA ASP A 260 6.34 6.26 -12.33
C ASP A 260 7.86 6.30 -12.59
N VAL A 261 8.59 5.35 -12.07
CA VAL A 261 10.07 5.32 -12.13
C VAL A 261 10.65 4.09 -12.82
N ALA A 262 9.78 3.13 -13.16
CA ALA A 262 10.12 1.84 -13.76
C ALA A 262 8.94 1.32 -14.59
N PRO A 263 9.13 0.31 -15.47
CA PRO A 263 8.01 -0.32 -16.17
C PRO A 263 6.91 -0.80 -15.21
N MET A 264 5.63 -0.68 -15.61
CA MET A 264 4.49 -1.13 -14.80
C MET A 264 4.63 -2.58 -14.31
N SER A 265 5.33 -3.43 -15.07
CA SER A 265 5.62 -4.81 -14.66
C SER A 265 6.51 -4.93 -13.41
N SER A 266 7.15 -3.85 -13.00
CA SER A 266 7.94 -3.77 -11.77
C SER A 266 7.07 -3.62 -10.52
N GLY A 267 5.77 -3.29 -10.70
CA GLY A 267 4.86 -2.97 -9.61
C GLY A 267 5.22 -1.66 -8.90
N MET A 268 4.73 -1.51 -7.69
CA MET A 268 5.06 -0.39 -6.80
C MET A 268 6.55 -0.41 -6.46
N VAL A 269 7.23 0.73 -6.55
CA VAL A 269 8.67 0.84 -6.28
C VAL A 269 8.92 1.70 -5.06
N GLN A 270 9.64 1.16 -4.08
CA GLN A 270 9.96 1.87 -2.84
C GLN A 270 11.46 1.97 -2.61
N PHE A 271 11.87 3.11 -2.06
CA PHE A 271 13.24 3.40 -1.67
C PHE A 271 13.29 3.87 -0.22
N THR A 272 13.96 3.12 0.63
CA THR A 272 14.29 3.58 1.98
C THR A 272 15.49 4.51 1.90
N ILE A 273 15.36 5.73 2.40
CA ILE A 273 16.44 6.69 2.42
C ILE A 273 17.25 6.50 3.70
N PRO A 274 18.55 6.17 3.60
CA PRO A 274 19.41 5.95 4.75
C PRO A 274 19.42 7.16 5.69
N ALA A 275 19.41 6.90 6.99
CA ALA A 275 19.32 7.98 8.00
C ALA A 275 20.49 8.96 7.96
N ASP A 276 21.67 8.51 7.56
CA ASP A 276 22.88 9.33 7.43
C ASP A 276 22.79 10.35 6.26
N VAL A 277 22.06 10.00 5.18
CA VAL A 277 21.80 10.93 4.06
C VAL A 277 20.99 12.15 4.53
N LEU A 278 20.11 11.95 5.49
CA LEU A 278 19.17 12.97 5.97
C LEU A 278 19.58 13.61 7.31
N ALA A 279 20.68 13.16 7.94
CA ALA A 279 21.01 13.50 9.33
C ALA A 279 21.11 15.00 9.61
N ASP A 280 21.69 15.76 8.67
CA ASP A 280 21.95 17.19 8.85
C ASP A 280 20.77 18.09 8.43
N ILE A 281 19.80 17.53 7.70
CA ILE A 281 18.69 18.28 7.11
C ILE A 281 17.32 17.92 7.70
N ARG A 282 17.22 16.82 8.42
CA ARG A 282 15.97 16.38 9.04
C ARG A 282 15.64 17.23 10.27
N VAL A 283 14.37 17.58 10.44
CA VAL A 283 13.88 18.23 11.67
C VAL A 283 14.22 17.33 12.86
N ALA A 284 14.81 17.92 13.91
CA ALA A 284 15.13 17.16 15.13
C ALA A 284 13.88 16.49 15.71
N LEU A 285 14.04 15.23 16.07
CA LEU A 285 12.98 14.40 16.66
C LEU A 285 12.71 14.76 18.12
#